data_3909b7ed803deaaa1582a6344356dcc9
#
_entry.id   3909b7ed803deaaa1582a6344356dcc9
#
_cell.length_a   1.000
_cell.length_b   1.000
_cell.length_c   1.000
_cell.angle_alpha   90.00
_cell.angle_beta   90.00
_cell.angle_gamma   90.00
#
_symmetry.space_group_name_H-M   'P 1'
#
loop_
_entity.id
_entity.type
_entity.pdbx_description
1 polymer ?
#
loop_
_entity_poly.entity_id
_entity_poly.type
_entity_poly.pdbx_seq_one_letter_code
_entity_poly.pdbx_strand_id
1 'polypeptide(L)'
;MIFRRPNWLKFAASSTNVVQLVSVGRIDSILLDHIRLELPRNLPVSCDLRAIELDPNPSYHPERQQYHSSEILERLQPLVRESDWRLIAITSVDLYIPILKYVFGEAQMGGPCAVVSYHRLRQEFYGLDRDHDLLAERLLKECVHELGHTLGLHHCQDYRCAMASAHAVEWVDLREYALCDGCRAKTEASLTAGASK
;
A
#
# COMPACT_ATOMS: atom_id res chain seq x y z
N MET A 1 15.40 -17.25 13.04
CA MET A 1 15.92 -15.88 12.85
C MET A 1 15.16 -14.97 13.80
N ILE A 2 15.83 -14.32 14.74
CA ILE A 2 15.18 -13.47 15.75
C ILE A 2 14.92 -12.12 15.05
N PHE A 3 13.66 -11.86 14.69
CA PHE A 3 13.23 -10.56 14.18
C PHE A 3 13.47 -9.51 15.27
N ARG A 4 14.47 -8.67 15.10
CA ARG A 4 14.64 -7.46 15.93
C ARG A 4 13.43 -6.57 15.66
N ARG A 5 12.57 -6.41 16.67
CA ARG A 5 11.49 -5.40 16.62
C ARG A 5 12.11 -4.03 16.35
N PRO A 6 11.64 -3.28 15.34
CA PRO A 6 12.19 -1.97 15.05
C PRO A 6 11.99 -1.02 16.24
N ASN A 7 12.97 -0.19 16.51
CA ASN A 7 13.08 0.66 17.71
C ASN A 7 12.08 1.86 17.77
N TRP A 8 11.18 1.98 16.75
CA TRP A 8 10.17 3.04 16.67
C TRP A 8 8.88 2.75 17.46
N LEU A 9 8.77 1.61 18.15
CA LEU A 9 7.70 1.31 19.13
C LEU A 9 7.62 2.31 20.29
N LYS A 10 8.48 3.34 20.33
CA LYS A 10 8.44 4.44 21.32
C LYS A 10 7.50 5.60 20.94
N PHE A 11 7.00 5.63 19.70
CA PHE A 11 5.98 6.58 19.33
C PHE A 11 4.61 5.96 19.62
N ALA A 12 3.92 6.47 20.64
CA ALA A 12 2.50 6.17 20.82
C ALA A 12 1.80 6.44 19.48
N ALA A 13 1.07 5.45 18.96
CA ALA A 13 0.25 5.64 17.78
C ALA A 13 -0.57 6.93 17.99
N SER A 14 -0.28 7.96 17.19
CA SER A 14 -1.07 9.17 17.25
C SER A 14 -2.48 8.76 16.84
N SER A 15 -3.46 8.94 17.73
CA SER A 15 -4.86 8.63 17.48
C SER A 15 -5.45 9.41 16.28
N THR A 16 -4.65 10.26 15.65
CA THR A 16 -5.03 11.15 14.55
C THR A 16 -4.66 10.61 13.16
N ASN A 17 -3.74 9.65 13.04
CA ASN A 17 -3.28 9.13 11.75
C ASN A 17 -4.01 7.81 11.40
N VAL A 18 -5.29 7.89 11.08
CA VAL A 18 -6.09 6.73 10.73
C VAL A 18 -6.02 6.46 9.23
N VAL A 19 -5.48 5.30 8.85
CA VAL A 19 -5.55 4.77 7.49
C VAL A 19 -6.88 4.06 7.33
N GLN A 20 -7.67 4.46 6.34
CA GLN A 20 -8.90 3.78 5.96
C GLN A 20 -8.62 2.75 4.87
N LEU A 21 -8.93 1.48 5.11
CA LEU A 21 -8.88 0.44 4.10
C LEU A 21 -10.25 0.30 3.43
N VAL A 22 -10.25 0.25 2.10
CA VAL A 22 -11.43 -0.02 1.27
C VAL A 22 -11.10 -1.10 0.25
N SER A 23 -12.13 -1.75 -0.31
CA SER A 23 -11.94 -2.71 -1.40
C SER A 23 -12.27 -2.10 -2.76
N VAL A 24 -11.54 -2.54 -3.79
CA VAL A 24 -11.87 -2.34 -5.20
C VAL A 24 -12.11 -3.72 -5.81
N GLY A 25 -13.40 -4.02 -6.08
CA GLY A 25 -13.87 -5.35 -6.37
C GLY A 25 -13.89 -6.26 -5.14
N ARG A 26 -14.24 -7.53 -5.36
CA ARG A 26 -14.29 -8.53 -4.28
C ARG A 26 -12.90 -8.90 -3.81
N ILE A 27 -12.70 -8.82 -2.50
CA ILE A 27 -11.44 -9.14 -1.83
C ILE A 27 -11.69 -10.19 -0.75
N ASP A 28 -10.70 -11.05 -0.53
CA ASP A 28 -10.70 -11.95 0.62
C ASP A 28 -10.60 -11.12 1.92
N SER A 29 -11.62 -11.23 2.76
CA SER A 29 -11.69 -10.50 4.03
C SER A 29 -10.52 -10.83 4.97
N ILE A 30 -9.95 -12.02 4.88
CA ILE A 30 -8.78 -12.44 5.66
C ILE A 30 -7.57 -11.56 5.33
N LEU A 31 -7.36 -11.23 4.04
CA LEU A 31 -6.28 -10.34 3.62
C LEU A 31 -6.49 -8.91 4.13
N LEU A 32 -7.72 -8.39 4.06
CA LEU A 32 -8.04 -7.06 4.58
C LEU A 32 -7.82 -6.98 6.09
N ASP A 33 -8.28 -7.98 6.84
CA ASP A 33 -8.06 -8.06 8.29
C ASP A 33 -6.58 -8.19 8.64
N HIS A 34 -5.80 -8.95 7.86
CA HIS A 34 -4.36 -9.04 8.03
C HIS A 34 -3.70 -7.66 7.90
N ILE A 35 -3.98 -6.91 6.82
CA ILE A 35 -3.42 -5.57 6.63
C ILE A 35 -3.86 -4.63 7.74
N ARG A 36 -5.13 -4.65 8.15
CA ARG A 36 -5.65 -3.83 9.24
C ARG A 36 -4.90 -4.05 10.56
N LEU A 37 -4.50 -5.29 10.84
CA LEU A 37 -3.80 -5.65 12.08
C LEU A 37 -2.28 -5.41 12.00
N GLU A 38 -1.68 -5.66 10.84
CA GLU A 38 -0.21 -5.62 10.70
C GLU A 38 0.32 -4.24 10.32
N LEU A 39 -0.45 -3.41 9.59
CA LEU A 39 0.00 -2.08 9.20
C LEU A 39 0.36 -1.19 10.40
N PRO A 40 -0.44 -1.14 11.50
CA PRO A 40 -0.09 -0.39 12.72
C PRO A 40 1.12 -0.95 13.47
N ARG A 41 1.49 -2.20 13.25
CA ARG A 41 2.68 -2.81 13.85
C ARG A 41 3.98 -2.37 13.16
N ASN A 42 3.85 -1.93 11.92
CA ASN A 42 4.98 -1.55 11.07
C ASN A 42 5.11 -0.04 10.84
N LEU A 43 4.05 0.73 11.11
CA LEU A 43 4.03 2.18 10.97
C LEU A 43 3.28 2.82 12.16
N PRO A 44 3.59 4.08 12.54
CA PRO A 44 2.92 4.78 13.64
C PRO A 44 1.54 5.33 13.22
N VAL A 45 0.66 4.43 12.78
CA VAL A 45 -0.70 4.73 12.31
C VAL A 45 -1.71 3.79 12.99
N SER A 46 -2.97 4.16 13.00
CA SER A 46 -4.08 3.22 13.18
C SER A 46 -4.67 2.84 11.83
N CYS A 47 -5.40 1.73 11.77
CA CYS A 47 -5.94 1.22 10.52
C CYS A 47 -7.34 0.67 10.73
N ASP A 48 -8.32 1.21 10.02
CA ASP A 48 -9.71 0.79 10.08
C ASP A 48 -10.22 0.32 8.72
N LEU A 49 -11.15 -0.64 8.75
CA LEU A 49 -11.87 -1.08 7.56
C LEU A 49 -13.10 -0.21 7.36
N ARG A 50 -13.28 0.26 6.15
CA ARG A 50 -14.52 0.91 5.72
C ARG A 50 -15.27 0.00 4.75
N ALA A 51 -16.53 -0.28 5.05
CA ALA A 51 -17.40 -1.14 4.24
C ALA A 51 -17.80 -0.43 2.92
N ILE A 52 -16.80 -0.17 2.06
CA ILE A 52 -16.95 0.37 0.71
C ILE A 52 -16.31 -0.63 -0.24
N GLU A 53 -17.08 -1.07 -1.24
CA GLU A 53 -16.58 -1.83 -2.38
C GLU A 53 -16.77 -0.99 -3.64
N LEU A 54 -15.66 -0.49 -4.20
CA LEU A 54 -15.66 0.25 -5.46
C LEU A 54 -15.64 -0.75 -6.62
N ASP A 55 -16.56 -0.58 -7.60
CA ASP A 55 -16.54 -1.39 -8.83
C ASP A 55 -15.30 -1.04 -9.69
N PRO A 56 -14.39 -1.98 -10.01
CA PRO A 56 -13.23 -1.71 -10.86
C PRO A 56 -13.59 -1.56 -12.35
N ASN A 57 -14.72 -2.09 -12.81
CA ASN A 57 -15.04 -2.23 -14.23
C ASN A 57 -14.96 -0.93 -15.05
N PRO A 58 -15.36 0.25 -14.55
CA PRO A 58 -15.20 1.50 -15.30
C PRO A 58 -13.77 1.85 -15.68
N SER A 59 -12.77 1.26 -14.99
CA SER A 59 -11.34 1.46 -15.28
C SER A 59 -10.72 0.28 -16.05
N TYR A 60 -11.54 -0.62 -16.61
CA TYR A 60 -11.07 -1.77 -17.37
C TYR A 60 -10.75 -1.41 -18.83
N HIS A 61 -9.58 -1.80 -19.30
CA HIS A 61 -9.15 -1.61 -20.67
C HIS A 61 -9.01 -2.97 -21.40
N PRO A 62 -9.95 -3.30 -22.30
CA PRO A 62 -10.00 -4.61 -22.95
C PRO A 62 -8.74 -4.97 -23.75
N GLU A 63 -8.11 -3.98 -24.40
CA GLU A 63 -6.90 -4.18 -25.19
C GLU A 63 -5.70 -4.68 -24.36
N ARG A 64 -5.68 -4.29 -23.09
CA ARG A 64 -4.63 -4.70 -22.14
C ARG A 64 -5.07 -5.86 -21.24
N GLN A 65 -6.37 -6.12 -21.15
CA GLN A 65 -6.98 -7.01 -20.15
C GLN A 65 -6.58 -6.64 -18.72
N GLN A 66 -6.40 -5.35 -18.47
CA GLN A 66 -5.95 -4.76 -17.22
C GLN A 66 -6.80 -3.55 -16.84
N TYR A 67 -6.61 -3.05 -15.64
CA TYR A 67 -7.32 -1.92 -15.05
C TYR A 67 -6.36 -0.74 -14.87
N HIS A 68 -6.78 0.45 -15.30
CA HIS A 68 -5.96 1.67 -15.21
C HIS A 68 -5.98 2.18 -13.76
N SER A 69 -4.85 2.09 -13.08
CA SER A 69 -4.77 2.41 -11.65
C SER A 69 -5.01 3.89 -11.35
N SER A 70 -4.57 4.81 -12.22
CA SER A 70 -4.81 6.24 -12.04
C SER A 70 -6.30 6.59 -12.10
N GLU A 71 -7.10 5.94 -12.98
CA GLU A 71 -8.55 6.10 -13.01
C GLU A 71 -9.22 5.58 -11.74
N ILE A 72 -8.70 4.49 -11.18
CA ILE A 72 -9.16 3.99 -9.88
C ILE A 72 -8.87 5.02 -8.79
N LEU A 73 -7.66 5.63 -8.76
CA LEU A 73 -7.30 6.67 -7.80
C LEU A 73 -8.20 7.90 -7.92
N GLU A 74 -8.52 8.36 -9.13
CA GLU A 74 -9.46 9.46 -9.35
C GLU A 74 -10.84 9.17 -8.76
N ARG A 75 -11.30 7.93 -8.85
CA ARG A 75 -12.59 7.49 -8.31
C ARG A 75 -12.58 7.23 -6.81
N LEU A 76 -11.40 7.01 -6.21
CA LEU A 76 -11.23 6.92 -4.76
C LEU A 76 -11.22 8.29 -4.08
N GLN A 77 -10.74 9.32 -4.75
CA GLN A 77 -10.58 10.65 -4.18
C GLN A 77 -11.87 11.23 -3.56
N PRO A 78 -13.07 11.14 -4.20
CA PRO A 78 -14.33 11.62 -3.61
C PRO A 78 -14.76 10.83 -2.36
N LEU A 79 -14.17 9.67 -2.10
CA LEU A 79 -14.49 8.84 -0.93
C LEU A 79 -13.68 9.25 0.31
N VAL A 80 -12.66 10.09 0.15
CA VAL A 80 -11.86 10.62 1.25
C VAL A 80 -12.68 11.63 2.03
N ARG A 81 -12.78 11.44 3.36
CA ARG A 81 -13.45 12.35 4.27
C ARG A 81 -12.42 13.30 4.90
N GLU A 82 -12.86 14.43 5.40
CA GLU A 82 -12.00 15.37 6.13
C GLU A 82 -11.32 14.73 7.36
N SER A 83 -12.00 13.74 7.96
CA SER A 83 -11.48 12.99 9.11
C SER A 83 -10.47 11.91 8.74
N ASP A 84 -10.34 11.56 7.46
CA ASP A 84 -9.45 10.50 7.01
C ASP A 84 -8.04 11.05 6.82
N TRP A 85 -7.06 10.40 7.44
CA TRP A 85 -5.68 10.77 7.21
C TRP A 85 -5.18 10.24 5.86
N ARG A 86 -5.42 8.94 5.57
CA ARG A 86 -5.13 8.31 4.28
C ARG A 86 -6.16 7.23 3.97
N LEU A 87 -6.36 6.98 2.68
CA LEU A 87 -7.23 5.93 2.17
C LEU A 87 -6.43 5.01 1.26
N ILE A 88 -6.37 3.72 1.61
CA ILE A 88 -5.72 2.69 0.81
C ILE A 88 -6.79 1.73 0.32
N ALA A 89 -6.86 1.56 -0.99
CA ALA A 89 -7.70 0.57 -1.63
C ALA A 89 -6.90 -0.70 -1.93
N ILE A 90 -7.47 -1.86 -1.61
CA ILE A 90 -6.92 -3.16 -1.97
C ILE A 90 -7.74 -3.74 -3.12
N THR A 91 -7.07 -4.39 -4.08
CA THR A 91 -7.74 -5.03 -5.21
C THR A 91 -7.10 -6.35 -5.62
N SER A 92 -7.89 -7.20 -6.28
CA SER A 92 -7.43 -8.45 -6.90
C SER A 92 -7.20 -8.32 -8.41
N VAL A 93 -7.53 -7.17 -9.01
CA VAL A 93 -7.43 -6.98 -10.47
C VAL A 93 -6.02 -6.57 -10.88
N ASP A 94 -5.63 -6.90 -12.11
CA ASP A 94 -4.31 -6.57 -12.65
C ASP A 94 -4.23 -5.08 -13.00
N LEU A 95 -3.31 -4.35 -12.38
CA LEU A 95 -3.16 -2.90 -12.55
C LEU A 95 -2.08 -2.54 -13.55
N TYR A 96 -2.29 -1.41 -14.25
CA TYR A 96 -1.28 -0.80 -15.11
C TYR A 96 -1.37 0.72 -15.10
N ILE A 97 -0.27 1.36 -15.53
CA ILE A 97 -0.22 2.74 -16.01
C ILE A 97 0.30 2.74 -17.45
N PRO A 98 0.02 3.78 -18.28
CA PRO A 98 0.35 3.78 -19.72
C PRO A 98 1.81 3.49 -20.03
N ILE A 99 2.74 3.95 -19.21
CA ILE A 99 4.19 3.80 -19.41
C ILE A 99 4.78 2.48 -18.90
N LEU A 100 4.02 1.67 -18.15
CA LEU A 100 4.46 0.39 -17.60
C LEU A 100 3.55 -0.76 -18.04
N LYS A 101 4.11 -1.96 -18.09
CA LYS A 101 3.34 -3.17 -18.40
C LYS A 101 2.33 -3.51 -17.30
N TYR A 102 2.70 -3.26 -16.06
CA TYR A 102 1.88 -3.43 -14.87
C TYR A 102 2.47 -2.64 -13.70
N VAL A 103 1.68 -2.49 -12.66
CA VAL A 103 2.11 -1.97 -11.35
C VAL A 103 1.52 -2.85 -10.23
N PHE A 104 2.24 -2.96 -9.11
CA PHE A 104 1.71 -3.59 -7.90
C PHE A 104 0.80 -2.65 -7.12
N GLY A 105 1.06 -1.35 -7.24
CA GLY A 105 0.25 -0.28 -6.67
C GLY A 105 0.52 1.04 -7.35
N GLU A 106 -0.26 2.03 -6.96
CA GLU A 106 -0.09 3.42 -7.33
C GLU A 106 -0.62 4.32 -6.21
N ALA A 107 0.09 5.40 -5.92
CA ALA A 107 -0.33 6.38 -4.93
C ALA A 107 -0.31 7.79 -5.48
N GLN A 108 -1.20 8.63 -4.97
CA GLN A 108 -1.09 10.08 -5.15
C GLN A 108 0.11 10.59 -4.34
N MET A 109 1.14 11.07 -5.02
CA MET A 109 2.34 11.59 -4.37
C MET A 109 2.00 12.76 -3.44
N GLY A 110 2.20 12.57 -2.13
CA GLY A 110 1.79 13.54 -1.12
C GLY A 110 0.28 13.71 -0.95
N GLY A 111 -0.54 12.94 -1.67
CA GLY A 111 -2.00 12.98 -1.61
C GLY A 111 -2.60 11.92 -0.69
N PRO A 112 -3.94 11.88 -0.53
CA PRO A 112 -4.57 11.03 0.46
C PRO A 112 -4.82 9.58 0.02
N CYS A 113 -4.73 9.25 -1.28
CA CYS A 113 -5.17 7.95 -1.80
C CYS A 113 -4.03 7.10 -2.34
N ALA A 114 -4.17 5.79 -2.14
CA ALA A 114 -3.36 4.77 -2.80
C ALA A 114 -4.24 3.56 -3.19
N VAL A 115 -3.82 2.81 -4.21
CA VAL A 115 -4.39 1.51 -4.57
C VAL A 115 -3.28 0.47 -4.66
N VAL A 116 -3.52 -0.71 -4.10
CA VAL A 116 -2.58 -1.83 -4.10
C VAL A 116 -3.27 -3.07 -4.64
N SER A 117 -2.64 -3.73 -5.60
CA SER A 117 -3.14 -4.97 -6.17
C SER A 117 -2.31 -6.17 -5.72
N TYR A 118 -3.01 -7.21 -5.27
CA TYR A 118 -2.37 -8.49 -5.02
C TYR A 118 -2.40 -9.45 -6.22
N HIS A 119 -2.88 -9.01 -7.39
CA HIS A 119 -3.00 -9.86 -8.57
C HIS A 119 -1.68 -10.58 -8.91
N ARG A 120 -0.61 -9.79 -9.03
CA ARG A 120 0.74 -10.29 -9.37
C ARG A 120 1.61 -10.57 -8.15
N LEU A 121 1.09 -10.43 -6.94
CA LEU A 121 1.78 -10.84 -5.72
C LEU A 121 1.56 -12.33 -5.40
N ARG A 122 0.52 -12.95 -5.99
CA ARG A 122 0.17 -14.36 -5.81
C ARG A 122 1.16 -15.27 -6.52
N GLN A 123 1.56 -16.35 -5.88
CA GLN A 123 2.39 -17.39 -6.52
C GLN A 123 1.68 -18.09 -7.67
N GLU A 124 0.36 -18.27 -7.57
CA GLU A 124 -0.46 -18.90 -8.61
C GLU A 124 -0.42 -18.13 -9.94
N PHE A 125 -0.19 -16.81 -9.91
CA PHE A 125 0.02 -16.01 -11.12
C PHE A 125 1.24 -16.49 -11.93
N TYR A 126 2.23 -17.06 -11.25
CA TYR A 126 3.47 -17.59 -11.85
C TYR A 126 3.44 -19.11 -12.02
N GLY A 127 2.28 -19.76 -11.82
CA GLY A 127 2.12 -21.21 -11.96
C GLY A 127 2.70 -22.02 -10.79
N LEU A 128 2.92 -21.39 -9.64
CA LEU A 128 3.39 -22.03 -8.42
C LEU A 128 2.21 -22.33 -7.47
N ASP A 129 2.44 -23.19 -6.50
CA ASP A 129 1.44 -23.50 -5.49
C ASP A 129 1.07 -22.26 -4.66
N ARG A 130 -0.16 -22.23 -4.19
CA ARG A 130 -0.69 -21.15 -3.38
C ARG A 130 0.05 -21.05 -2.04
N ASP A 131 0.50 -19.85 -1.71
CA ASP A 131 1.10 -19.50 -0.43
C ASP A 131 0.41 -18.25 0.14
N HIS A 132 -0.43 -18.46 1.15
CA HIS A 132 -1.20 -17.38 1.77
C HIS A 132 -0.33 -16.46 2.62
N ASP A 133 0.64 -17.01 3.32
CA ASP A 133 1.50 -16.25 4.22
C ASP A 133 2.42 -15.33 3.41
N LEU A 134 3.00 -15.86 2.34
CA LEU A 134 3.83 -15.08 1.42
C LEU A 134 3.02 -13.99 0.71
N LEU A 135 1.77 -14.30 0.30
CA LEU A 135 0.89 -13.29 -0.29
C LEU A 135 0.57 -12.16 0.69
N ALA A 136 0.25 -12.50 1.94
CA ALA A 136 -0.05 -11.52 2.98
C ALA A 136 1.16 -10.64 3.29
N GLU A 137 2.36 -11.24 3.34
CA GLU A 137 3.62 -10.53 3.50
C GLU A 137 3.88 -9.53 2.38
N ARG A 138 3.78 -9.98 1.12
CA ARG A 138 3.98 -9.13 -0.08
C ARG A 138 2.98 -7.98 -0.13
N LEU A 139 1.71 -8.26 0.17
CA LEU A 139 0.65 -7.26 0.18
C LEU A 139 0.92 -6.18 1.25
N LEU A 140 1.35 -6.58 2.45
CA LEU A 140 1.71 -5.62 3.49
C LEU A 140 2.89 -4.74 3.06
N LYS A 141 3.93 -5.30 2.44
CA LYS A 141 5.08 -4.54 1.92
C LYS A 141 4.64 -3.50 0.88
N GLU A 142 3.74 -3.86 -0.03
CA GLU A 142 3.19 -2.92 -1.01
C GLU A 142 2.32 -1.85 -0.33
N CYS A 143 1.49 -2.20 0.66
CA CYS A 143 0.72 -1.21 1.41
C CYS A 143 1.63 -0.18 2.11
N VAL A 144 2.73 -0.62 2.71
CA VAL A 144 3.73 0.28 3.32
C VAL A 144 4.39 1.16 2.27
N HIS A 145 4.73 0.61 1.10
CA HIS A 145 5.34 1.32 -0.02
C HIS A 145 4.42 2.44 -0.53
N GLU A 146 3.19 2.10 -0.89
CA GLU A 146 2.23 3.06 -1.42
C GLU A 146 1.83 4.12 -0.36
N LEU A 147 1.71 3.73 0.90
CA LEU A 147 1.52 4.69 1.98
C LEU A 147 2.69 5.67 2.09
N GLY A 148 3.93 5.21 1.90
CA GLY A 148 5.11 6.07 1.83
C GLY A 148 5.01 7.12 0.72
N HIS A 149 4.51 6.76 -0.46
CA HIS A 149 4.27 7.71 -1.55
C HIS A 149 3.19 8.74 -1.19
N THR A 150 2.15 8.36 -0.47
CA THR A 150 1.15 9.34 0.02
C THR A 150 1.75 10.34 1.02
N LEU A 151 2.88 10.03 1.64
CA LEU A 151 3.64 10.91 2.52
C LEU A 151 4.70 11.74 1.76
N GLY A 152 4.77 11.63 0.45
CA GLY A 152 5.72 12.34 -0.41
C GLY A 152 7.09 11.66 -0.52
N LEU A 153 7.24 10.41 -0.07
CA LEU A 153 8.48 9.67 -0.24
C LEU A 153 8.62 9.21 -1.70
N HIS A 154 9.78 9.45 -2.29
CA HIS A 154 10.18 8.86 -3.58
C HIS A 154 10.84 7.51 -3.38
N HIS A 155 11.07 6.77 -4.47
CA HIS A 155 11.81 5.52 -4.44
C HIS A 155 13.19 5.68 -3.79
N CYS A 156 13.59 4.68 -3.01
CA CYS A 156 14.86 4.62 -2.29
C CYS A 156 15.88 3.75 -3.05
N GLN A 157 17.17 4.12 -2.96
CA GLN A 157 18.25 3.34 -3.55
C GLN A 157 18.65 2.12 -2.69
N ASP A 158 18.30 2.12 -1.40
CA ASP A 158 18.47 0.96 -0.54
C ASP A 158 17.41 -0.09 -0.89
N TYR A 159 17.85 -1.21 -1.49
CA TYR A 159 16.98 -2.29 -1.96
C TYR A 159 16.19 -2.98 -0.84
N ARG A 160 16.62 -2.84 0.41
CA ARG A 160 15.93 -3.39 1.60
C ARG A 160 14.89 -2.45 2.17
N CYS A 161 14.95 -1.18 1.83
CA CYS A 161 13.99 -0.18 2.28
C CYS A 161 12.60 -0.48 1.72
N ALA A 162 11.54 -0.29 2.51
CA ALA A 162 10.16 -0.38 2.03
C ALA A 162 9.91 0.48 0.78
N MET A 163 10.62 1.60 0.62
CA MET A 163 10.50 2.50 -0.53
C MET A 163 11.38 2.09 -1.73
N ALA A 164 12.04 0.93 -1.72
CA ALA A 164 12.77 0.47 -2.90
C ALA A 164 11.82 0.19 -4.07
N SER A 165 12.23 0.51 -5.28
CA SER A 165 11.46 0.21 -6.50
C SER A 165 11.42 -1.30 -6.74
N ALA A 166 10.28 -1.85 -7.18
CA ALA A 166 10.12 -3.25 -7.55
C ALA A 166 9.56 -3.38 -8.98
N HIS A 167 10.33 -4.01 -9.86
CA HIS A 167 9.92 -4.28 -11.25
C HIS A 167 9.45 -5.71 -11.46
N ALA A 168 9.62 -6.57 -10.46
CA ALA A 168 9.16 -7.95 -10.43
C ALA A 168 8.90 -8.35 -8.97
N VAL A 169 8.15 -9.43 -8.76
CA VAL A 169 7.72 -9.85 -7.41
C VAL A 169 8.90 -10.22 -6.51
N GLU A 170 9.98 -10.72 -7.08
CA GLU A 170 11.21 -11.06 -6.36
C GLU A 170 11.86 -9.82 -5.70
N TRP A 171 11.68 -8.64 -6.27
CA TRP A 171 12.14 -7.38 -5.66
C TRP A 171 11.27 -6.96 -4.49
N VAL A 172 9.97 -7.31 -4.52
CA VAL A 172 9.08 -7.15 -3.35
C VAL A 172 9.57 -8.04 -2.20
N ASP A 173 9.98 -9.28 -2.50
CA ASP A 173 10.49 -10.23 -1.50
C ASP A 173 11.76 -9.72 -0.82
N LEU A 174 12.64 -9.02 -1.55
CA LEU A 174 13.89 -8.45 -1.02
C LEU A 174 13.67 -7.25 -0.08
N ARG A 175 12.57 -6.52 -0.20
CA ARG A 175 12.26 -5.39 0.67
C ARG A 175 11.92 -5.84 2.08
N GLU A 176 12.23 -5.01 3.07
CA GLU A 176 11.69 -5.10 4.42
C GLU A 176 10.42 -4.25 4.54
N TYR A 177 9.67 -4.40 5.63
CA TYR A 177 8.55 -3.50 5.95
C TYR A 177 9.04 -2.13 6.44
N ALA A 178 10.31 -2.03 6.82
CA ALA A 178 10.88 -0.88 7.46
C ALA A 178 11.39 0.14 6.45
N LEU A 179 11.24 1.41 6.79
CA LEU A 179 11.92 2.50 6.12
C LEU A 179 13.38 2.55 6.60
N CYS A 180 14.34 2.78 5.68
CA CYS A 180 15.70 3.13 6.07
C CYS A 180 15.73 4.45 6.84
N ASP A 181 16.83 4.76 7.52
CA ASP A 181 16.96 5.97 8.36
C ASP A 181 16.66 7.26 7.59
N GLY A 182 17.11 7.35 6.32
CA GLY A 182 16.86 8.51 5.47
C GLY A 182 15.39 8.70 5.10
N CYS A 183 14.68 7.61 4.77
CA CYS A 183 13.25 7.66 4.46
C CYS A 183 12.43 7.94 5.73
N ARG A 184 12.79 7.34 6.86
CA ARG A 184 12.14 7.58 8.14
C ARG A 184 12.23 9.04 8.57
N ALA A 185 13.41 9.65 8.51
CA ALA A 185 13.60 11.06 8.85
C ALA A 185 12.73 11.99 8.00
N LYS A 186 12.56 11.69 6.69
CA LYS A 186 11.67 12.44 5.80
C LYS A 186 10.19 12.28 6.20
N THR A 187 9.78 11.06 6.58
CA THR A 187 8.40 10.80 7.05
C THR A 187 8.09 11.57 8.32
N GLU A 188 9.00 11.56 9.31
CA GLU A 188 8.85 12.28 10.57
C GLU A 188 8.71 13.78 10.33
N ALA A 189 9.51 14.36 9.44
CA ALA A 189 9.42 15.75 9.05
C ALA A 189 8.07 16.11 8.40
N SER A 190 7.54 15.22 7.55
CA SER A 190 6.22 15.41 6.90
C SER A 190 5.07 15.33 7.90
N LEU A 191 5.14 14.43 8.87
CA LEU A 191 4.12 14.28 9.91
C LEU A 191 4.09 15.47 10.87
N THR A 192 5.24 16.04 11.24
CA THR A 192 5.33 17.23 12.11
C THR A 192 4.87 18.49 11.42
N ALA A 193 5.14 18.66 10.13
CA ALA A 193 4.70 19.82 9.35
C ALA A 193 3.16 19.84 9.14
N GLY A 194 2.51 18.67 9.09
CA GLY A 194 1.04 18.54 8.97
C GLY A 194 0.27 18.84 10.26
N ALA A 195 0.91 18.73 11.43
CA ALA A 195 0.30 18.98 12.73
C ALA A 195 0.22 20.48 13.11
N SER A 196 0.78 21.36 12.27
CA SER A 196 0.84 22.82 12.51
C SER A 196 -0.14 23.62 11.65
N LYS A 197 -1.08 22.96 11.01
CA LYS A 197 -2.21 23.55 10.26
C LYS A 197 -3.53 23.09 10.88
#